data_60d5c76dc9125f057bce37da14d4891c
#
_entry.id   60d5c76dc9125f057bce37da14d4891c
#
_cell.length_a   1.000
_cell.length_b   1.000
_cell.length_c   1.000
_cell.angle_alpha   90.00
_cell.angle_beta   90.00
_cell.angle_gamma   90.00
#
_symmetry.space_group_name_H-M   'P 1'
#
loop_
_entity.id
_entity.type
_entity.pdbx_description
1 polymer ?
#
loop_
_entity_poly.entity_id
_entity_poly.type
_entity_poly.pdbx_seq_one_letter_code
_entity_poly.pdbx_strand_id
1 'polypeptide(L)' 'MKNSAFLLVNQEVLPQVFTKVIQAKEYLRTAQASSTTEAAKMAGISRSVFYKYKDAV' A
#
# COMPACT_ATOMS: atom_id res chain seq x y z
N MET A 1 20.86 -2.21 -16.15
CA MET A 1 21.62 -1.87 -15.08
C MET A 1 20.85 -1.12 -14.04
N LYS A 2 20.61 0.14 -14.23
CA LYS A 2 19.78 0.85 -13.30
C LYS A 2 18.39 0.25 -13.22
N ASN A 3 17.87 -0.17 -14.34
CA ASN A 3 16.54 -0.75 -14.35
C ASN A 3 16.49 -2.03 -13.55
N SER A 4 17.55 -2.81 -13.64
CA SER A 4 17.59 -4.06 -12.89
C SER A 4 17.58 -3.80 -11.39
N ALA A 5 18.40 -2.87 -10.97
CA ALA A 5 18.44 -2.51 -9.55
C ALA A 5 17.12 -1.97 -9.09
N PHE A 6 16.49 -1.18 -9.94
CA PHE A 6 15.20 -0.63 -9.61
C PHE A 6 14.15 -1.73 -9.42
N LEU A 7 14.17 -2.71 -10.30
CA LEU A 7 13.22 -3.80 -10.20
C LEU A 7 13.44 -4.62 -8.94
N LEU A 8 14.69 -4.83 -8.58
CA LEU A 8 14.98 -5.56 -7.36
C LEU A 8 14.44 -4.83 -6.14
N VAL A 9 14.65 -3.53 -6.12
CA VAL A 9 14.13 -2.74 -5.01
C VAL A 9 12.61 -2.85 -4.94
N ASN A 10 11.96 -2.80 -6.08
CA ASN A 10 10.51 -2.93 -6.10
C ASN A 10 10.07 -4.26 -5.54
N GLN A 11 10.75 -5.32 -5.92
CA GLN A 11 10.37 -6.63 -5.44
C GLN A 11 10.53 -6.75 -3.94
N GLU A 12 11.56 -6.14 -3.40
CA GLU A 12 11.79 -6.20 -1.97
C GLU A 12 10.75 -5.40 -1.20
N VAL A 13 10.25 -4.34 -1.80
CA VAL A 13 9.29 -3.48 -1.13
C VAL A 13 7.88 -4.05 -1.18
N LEU A 14 7.57 -4.82 -2.22
CA LEU A 14 6.21 -5.29 -2.43
C LEU A 14 5.57 -5.99 -1.24
N PRO A 15 6.26 -6.91 -0.54
CA PRO A 15 5.62 -7.54 0.61
C PRO A 15 5.20 -6.56 1.67
N GLN A 16 6.03 -5.56 1.94
CA GLN A 16 5.68 -4.54 2.91
C GLN A 16 4.51 -3.69 2.42
N VAL A 17 4.52 -3.37 1.14
CA VAL A 17 3.43 -2.58 0.57
C VAL A 17 2.12 -3.33 0.69
N PHE A 18 2.11 -4.61 0.37
CA PHE A 18 0.88 -5.39 0.47
C PHE A 18 0.37 -5.43 1.90
N THR A 19 1.26 -5.61 2.87
CA THR A 19 0.86 -5.60 4.26
C THR A 19 0.19 -4.28 4.62
N LYS A 20 0.76 -3.18 4.17
CA LYS A 20 0.21 -1.87 4.47
C LYS A 20 -1.10 -1.63 3.74
N VAL A 21 -1.23 -2.14 2.53
CA VAL A 21 -2.50 -2.04 1.82
C VAL A 21 -3.58 -2.81 2.57
N ILE A 22 -3.26 -3.99 3.07
CA ILE A 22 -4.20 -4.77 3.86
C ILE A 22 -4.60 -4.01 5.11
N GLN A 23 -3.65 -3.37 5.77
CA GLN A 23 -3.94 -2.56 6.95
C GLN A 23 -4.89 -1.41 6.60
N ALA A 24 -4.64 -0.74 5.47
CA ALA A 24 -5.50 0.35 5.06
C ALA A 24 -6.92 -0.15 4.80
N LYS A 25 -7.07 -1.31 4.18
CA LYS A 25 -8.38 -1.89 3.96
C LYS A 25 -9.07 -2.18 5.28
N GLU A 26 -8.33 -2.66 6.28
CA GLU A 26 -8.90 -2.92 7.59
C GLU A 26 -9.36 -1.64 8.26
N TYR A 27 -8.59 -0.57 8.15
CA TYR A 27 -9.00 0.70 8.71
C TYR A 27 -10.33 1.16 8.13
N LEU A 28 -10.50 0.95 6.83
CA LEU A 28 -11.77 1.30 6.18
C LEU A 28 -12.88 0.38 6.64
N ARG A 29 -12.60 -0.91 6.72
CA ARG A 29 -13.62 -1.89 7.09
C ARG A 29 -14.13 -1.67 8.50
N THR A 30 -13.24 -1.30 9.40
CA THR A 30 -13.61 -1.10 10.81
C THR A 30 -13.97 0.34 11.11
N ALA A 31 -14.06 1.19 10.10
CA ALA A 31 -14.42 2.59 10.24
C ALA A 31 -13.43 3.40 11.05
N GLN A 32 -12.20 2.92 11.19
CA GLN A 32 -11.16 3.71 11.83
C GLN A 32 -10.71 4.85 10.92
N ALA A 33 -10.82 4.65 9.62
CA ALA A 33 -10.56 5.69 8.65
C ALA A 33 -11.86 6.02 7.94
N SER A 34 -12.06 7.29 7.67
CA SER A 34 -13.30 7.74 7.04
C SER A 34 -13.17 7.84 5.53
N SER A 35 -11.96 7.70 4.99
CA SER A 35 -11.75 7.77 3.55
C SER A 35 -10.53 6.96 3.18
N THR A 36 -10.44 6.65 1.88
CA THR A 36 -9.29 5.92 1.36
C THR A 36 -7.99 6.68 1.61
N THR A 37 -8.02 7.99 1.42
CA THR A 37 -6.85 8.82 1.66
C THR A 37 -6.40 8.71 3.12
N GLU A 38 -7.34 8.77 4.03
CA GLU A 38 -7.00 8.67 5.44
C GLU A 38 -6.49 7.28 5.78
N ALA A 39 -7.11 6.24 5.23
CA ALA A 39 -6.67 4.88 5.50
C ALA A 39 -5.24 4.66 5.03
N ALA A 40 -4.93 5.13 3.83
CA ALA A 40 -3.58 4.98 3.30
C ALA A 40 -2.58 5.74 4.16
N LYS A 41 -2.94 6.94 4.58
CA LYS A 41 -2.07 7.74 5.42
C LYS A 41 -1.82 7.05 6.75
N MET A 42 -2.84 6.48 7.35
CA MET A 42 -2.70 5.76 8.61
C MET A 42 -1.82 4.53 8.46
N ALA A 43 -1.90 3.89 7.31
CA ALA A 43 -1.05 2.72 7.06
C ALA A 43 0.36 3.10 6.63
N GLY A 44 0.61 4.37 6.38
CA GLY A 44 1.95 4.81 6.03
C GLY A 44 2.28 4.69 4.56
N ILE A 45 1.28 4.70 3.69
CA ILE A 45 1.48 4.64 2.23
C ILE A 45 0.72 5.77 1.58
N SER A 46 1.08 6.07 0.33
CA SER A 46 0.36 7.09 -0.42
C SER A 46 -0.93 6.51 -0.97
N ARG A 47 -1.86 7.40 -1.29
CA ARG A 47 -3.11 6.97 -1.89
C ARG A 47 -2.87 6.28 -3.23
N SER A 48 -1.90 6.77 -4.00
CA SER A 48 -1.58 6.14 -5.28
C SER A 48 -1.14 4.71 -5.11
N VAL A 49 -0.31 4.44 -4.11
CA VAL A 49 0.14 3.09 -3.83
C VAL A 49 -1.02 2.22 -3.42
N PHE A 50 -1.91 2.74 -2.59
CA PHE A 50 -3.06 1.98 -2.17
C PHE A 50 -3.91 1.57 -3.38
N TYR A 51 -4.21 2.53 -4.25
CA TYR A 51 -5.04 2.24 -5.42
C TYR A 51 -4.36 1.27 -6.38
N LYS A 52 -3.04 1.35 -6.45
CA LYS A 52 -2.31 0.48 -7.36
C LYS A 52 -2.39 -0.98 -6.94
N TYR A 53 -2.38 -1.24 -5.65
CA TYR A 53 -2.26 -2.60 -5.16
C TYR A 53 -3.51 -3.13 -4.45
N LYS A 54 -4.53 -2.32 -4.29
CA LYS A 54 -5.68 -2.73 -3.50
C LYS A 54 -6.39 -3.96 -4.07
N ASP A 55 -6.33 -4.13 -5.37
CA ASP A 55 -6.99 -5.27 -6.00
C ASP A 55 -6.09 -6.49 -6.06
N ALA A 56 -4.84 -6.36 -5.69
CA ALA A 56 -3.89 -7.47 -5.71
C ALA A 56 -3.87 -8.24 -4.39
N VAL A 57 -4.55 -7.75 -3.38
CA VAL A 57 -4.56 -8.40 -2.07
C VAL A 57 -5.97 -8.63 -1.56
#